data_5e1417aece66055cba86f253c1662345
#
_entry.id   5e1417aece66055cba86f253c1662345
#
_cell.length_a   1.000
_cell.length_b   1.000
_cell.length_c   1.000
_cell.angle_alpha   90.00
_cell.angle_beta   90.00
_cell.angle_gamma   90.00
#
_symmetry.space_group_name_H-M   'P 1'
#
loop_
_entity.id
_entity.type
_entity.pdbx_description
1 polymer ?
#
loop_
_entity_poly.entity_id
_entity_poly.type
_entity_poly.pdbx_seq_one_letter_code
_entity_poly.pdbx_strand_id
1 'polypeptide(L)'
;TSAYGVDTRHEARTWKGREVRAHMTDLARELGQLKTPDGEQPWVRLHYVYPYPHVDAVIPLMAEGLLTPYLDIPFQHASPKVLKAMKRPANEAKVLERLKGWREICPDIAVRSSFVVGFPGETEEDFQYLLDWLEEAQLDRVGAFRFEPVEGAQANALPDHVPEEVKEERYARVMEVTEQISAAKLQAKIGKTLPVIIDEVGEPDEDGDIGATGRSQADAPEIDGAVYLRNVAATLKSGDIVQVEIEDADAHDLFGVIA
;
A
#
# COMPACT_ATOMS: atom_id res chain seq x y z
N THR A 1 -11.06 -6.07 6.92
CA THR A 1 -10.29 -6.76 7.99
C THR A 1 -10.08 -5.90 9.24
N SER A 2 -9.88 -4.59 9.12
CA SER A 2 -9.69 -3.69 10.29
C SER A 2 -10.88 -3.64 11.26
N ALA A 3 -12.08 -4.04 10.84
CA ALA A 3 -13.26 -4.17 11.70
C ALA A 3 -13.33 -5.50 12.47
N TYR A 4 -12.43 -6.46 12.21
CA TYR A 4 -12.47 -7.76 12.88
C TYR A 4 -12.39 -7.62 14.40
N GLY A 5 -13.40 -8.14 15.09
CA GLY A 5 -13.54 -8.08 16.54
C GLY A 5 -13.99 -6.72 17.11
N VAL A 6 -14.22 -5.70 16.26
CA VAL A 6 -14.77 -4.40 16.65
C VAL A 6 -16.29 -4.40 16.52
N ASP A 7 -16.79 -4.95 15.44
CA ASP A 7 -18.22 -5.05 15.10
C ASP A 7 -18.92 -6.23 15.79
N THR A 8 -18.16 -7.27 16.12
CA THR A 8 -18.69 -8.46 16.79
C THR A 8 -17.86 -8.75 18.04
N ARG A 9 -18.52 -8.73 19.20
CA ARG A 9 -17.86 -9.02 20.47
C ARG A 9 -17.74 -10.52 20.69
N HIS A 10 -16.50 -10.99 20.87
CA HIS A 10 -16.19 -12.34 21.27
C HIS A 10 -15.38 -12.31 22.57
N GLU A 11 -15.55 -13.35 23.38
CA GLU A 11 -14.71 -13.52 24.56
C GLU A 11 -13.28 -13.88 24.16
N ALA A 12 -12.32 -13.35 24.90
CA ALA A 12 -10.93 -13.75 24.76
C ALA A 12 -10.76 -15.25 25.09
N ARG A 13 -9.85 -15.91 24.40
CA ARG A 13 -9.54 -17.33 24.60
C ARG A 13 -8.04 -17.54 24.74
N THR A 14 -7.70 -18.61 25.44
CA THR A 14 -6.29 -19.01 25.56
C THR A 14 -5.86 -19.76 24.29
N TRP A 15 -4.81 -19.27 23.65
CA TRP A 15 -4.13 -19.87 22.52
C TRP A 15 -2.62 -19.94 22.78
N LYS A 16 -2.02 -21.12 22.66
CA LYS A 16 -0.58 -21.32 22.93
C LYS A 16 -0.12 -20.75 24.28
N GLY A 17 -0.95 -20.90 25.34
CA GLY A 17 -0.63 -20.46 26.68
C GLY A 17 -0.79 -18.97 26.98
N ARG A 18 -1.30 -18.17 26.06
CA ARG A 18 -1.60 -16.75 26.27
C ARG A 18 -3.05 -16.42 25.95
N GLU A 19 -3.56 -15.34 26.52
CA GLU A 19 -4.86 -14.82 26.19
C GLU A 19 -4.81 -14.10 24.83
N VAL A 20 -5.74 -14.47 23.93
CA VAL A 20 -5.88 -13.89 22.59
C VAL A 20 -7.32 -13.39 22.44
N ARG A 21 -7.45 -12.13 22.10
CA ARG A 21 -8.75 -11.50 21.81
C ARG A 21 -9.14 -11.74 20.35
N ALA A 22 -10.42 -11.81 20.07
CA ALA A 22 -10.92 -11.70 18.71
C ALA A 22 -10.81 -10.24 18.25
N HIS A 23 -9.62 -9.84 17.82
CA HIS A 23 -9.27 -8.49 17.40
C HIS A 23 -8.21 -8.53 16.31
N MET A 24 -8.27 -7.60 15.35
CA MET A 24 -7.37 -7.55 14.19
C MET A 24 -5.89 -7.64 14.59
N THR A 25 -5.47 -6.88 15.60
CA THR A 25 -4.05 -6.85 16.04
C THR A 25 -3.59 -8.19 16.58
N ASP A 26 -4.43 -8.86 17.39
CA ASP A 26 -4.11 -10.16 17.95
C ASP A 26 -4.07 -11.24 16.85
N LEU A 27 -5.01 -11.20 15.89
CA LEU A 27 -5.00 -12.07 14.72
C LEU A 27 -3.74 -11.84 13.86
N ALA A 28 -3.40 -10.59 13.57
CA ALA A 28 -2.22 -10.23 12.80
C ALA A 28 -0.93 -10.76 13.44
N ARG A 29 -0.80 -10.63 14.77
CA ARG A 29 0.33 -11.19 15.53
C ARG A 29 0.42 -12.71 15.41
N GLU A 30 -0.71 -13.42 15.52
CA GLU A 30 -0.74 -14.88 15.38
C GLU A 30 -0.37 -15.33 13.97
N LEU A 31 -0.91 -14.66 12.94
CA LEU A 31 -0.58 -14.96 11.55
C LEU A 31 0.92 -14.70 11.27
N GLY A 32 1.48 -13.62 11.79
CA GLY A 32 2.91 -13.29 11.63
C GLY A 32 3.85 -14.28 12.31
N GLN A 33 3.36 -15.11 13.22
CA GLN A 33 4.15 -16.18 13.87
C GLN A 33 4.07 -17.54 13.16
N LEU A 34 3.30 -17.62 12.07
CA LEU A 34 3.25 -18.85 11.27
C LEU A 34 4.62 -19.12 10.63
N LYS A 35 4.89 -20.40 10.42
CA LYS A 35 6.07 -20.87 9.72
C LYS A 35 5.66 -21.81 8.61
N THR A 36 6.38 -21.77 7.51
CA THR A 36 6.29 -22.78 6.45
C THR A 36 6.80 -24.13 6.96
N PRO A 37 6.55 -25.24 6.27
CA PRO A 37 7.12 -26.55 6.64
C PRO A 37 8.63 -26.53 6.75
N ASP A 38 9.32 -25.69 5.96
CA ASP A 38 10.77 -25.52 5.96
C ASP A 38 11.27 -24.56 7.04
N GLY A 39 10.36 -24.00 7.85
CA GLY A 39 10.68 -23.13 8.99
C GLY A 39 10.78 -21.64 8.64
N GLU A 40 10.58 -21.26 7.40
CA GLU A 40 10.59 -19.86 6.96
C GLU A 40 9.33 -19.11 7.40
N GLN A 41 9.41 -17.79 7.45
CA GLN A 41 8.28 -16.93 7.78
C GLN A 41 7.58 -16.46 6.51
N PRO A 42 6.28 -16.78 6.33
CA PRO A 42 5.53 -16.28 5.19
C PRO A 42 5.31 -14.76 5.30
N TRP A 43 5.24 -14.08 4.18
CA TRP A 43 4.87 -12.68 4.14
C TRP A 43 3.37 -12.51 4.39
N VAL A 44 3.04 -11.89 5.52
CA VAL A 44 1.66 -11.59 5.91
C VAL A 44 1.40 -10.11 5.67
N ARG A 45 0.50 -9.80 4.74
CA ARG A 45 0.19 -8.44 4.30
C ARG A 45 -1.24 -8.06 4.68
N LEU A 46 -1.43 -6.81 5.09
CA LEU A 46 -2.75 -6.26 5.41
C LEU A 46 -3.29 -5.45 4.23
N HIS A 47 -4.46 -5.83 3.72
CA HIS A 47 -5.16 -5.13 2.65
C HIS A 47 -6.48 -4.53 3.12
N TYR A 48 -6.90 -3.44 2.46
CA TYR A 48 -8.19 -2.77 2.69
C TYR A 48 -8.41 -2.42 4.15
N VAL A 49 -7.44 -1.73 4.72
CA VAL A 49 -7.49 -1.29 6.11
C VAL A 49 -8.23 0.04 6.20
N TYR A 50 -9.35 0.08 6.92
CA TYR A 50 -10.01 1.34 7.23
C TYR A 50 -9.22 2.08 8.32
N PRO A 51 -9.09 3.44 8.27
CA PRO A 51 -8.20 4.21 9.15
C PRO A 51 -8.69 4.35 10.61
N TYR A 52 -9.16 3.27 11.22
CA TYR A 52 -9.48 3.26 12.64
C TYR A 52 -8.24 3.56 13.51
N PRO A 53 -8.42 4.18 14.71
CA PRO A 53 -7.28 4.45 15.59
C PRO A 53 -6.50 3.19 16.02
N HIS A 54 -7.17 2.05 16.19
CA HIS A 54 -6.53 0.81 16.60
C HIS A 54 -5.61 0.18 15.53
N VAL A 55 -5.67 0.68 14.28
CA VAL A 55 -4.75 0.24 13.20
C VAL A 55 -3.31 0.58 13.55
N ASP A 56 -3.06 1.66 14.29
CA ASP A 56 -1.71 2.05 14.69
C ASP A 56 -0.99 0.93 15.47
N ALA A 57 -1.74 0.05 16.14
CA ALA A 57 -1.19 -1.07 16.90
C ALA A 57 -0.58 -2.20 16.03
N VAL A 58 -0.77 -2.19 14.71
CA VAL A 58 -0.12 -3.17 13.81
C VAL A 58 1.26 -2.70 13.35
N ILE A 59 1.56 -1.40 13.44
CA ILE A 59 2.84 -0.84 12.97
C ILE A 59 4.04 -1.43 13.74
N PRO A 60 4.01 -1.57 15.08
CA PRO A 60 5.06 -2.29 15.79
C PRO A 60 5.25 -3.73 15.32
N LEU A 61 4.18 -4.44 14.90
CA LEU A 61 4.28 -5.80 14.37
C LEU A 61 5.04 -5.84 13.03
N MET A 62 4.91 -4.79 12.22
CA MET A 62 5.68 -4.62 10.99
C MET A 62 7.17 -4.38 11.31
N ALA A 63 7.46 -3.50 12.26
CA ALA A 63 8.82 -3.25 12.72
C ALA A 63 9.48 -4.49 13.37
N GLU A 64 8.70 -5.34 14.04
CA GLU A 64 9.13 -6.64 14.59
C GLU A 64 9.35 -7.71 13.49
N GLY A 65 9.01 -7.43 12.23
CA GLY A 65 9.08 -8.38 11.11
C GLY A 65 7.99 -9.46 11.10
N LEU A 66 6.96 -9.33 11.93
CA LEU A 66 5.82 -10.26 11.97
C LEU A 66 4.85 -10.05 10.81
N LEU A 67 4.76 -8.82 10.32
CA LEU A 67 3.97 -8.44 9.16
C LEU A 67 4.88 -7.80 8.11
N THR A 68 4.51 -7.93 6.85
CA THR A 68 5.12 -7.15 5.78
C THR A 68 4.95 -5.66 6.08
N PRO A 69 5.99 -4.81 5.98
CA PRO A 69 5.91 -3.37 6.24
C PRO A 69 5.15 -2.65 5.12
N TYR A 70 3.88 -2.93 5.02
CA TYR A 70 2.98 -2.45 3.97
C TYR A 70 1.57 -2.24 4.53
N LEU A 71 1.00 -1.08 4.28
CA LEU A 71 -0.35 -0.74 4.73
C LEU A 71 -1.18 -0.16 3.57
N ASP A 72 -2.20 -0.90 3.14
CA ASP A 72 -3.17 -0.43 2.15
C ASP A 72 -4.37 0.18 2.88
N ILE A 73 -4.48 1.52 2.81
CA ILE A 73 -5.44 2.32 3.56
C ILE A 73 -6.05 3.42 2.70
N PRO A 74 -7.27 3.23 2.18
CA PRO A 74 -7.88 4.20 1.27
C PRO A 74 -8.33 5.47 2.00
N PHE A 75 -7.62 6.58 1.81
CA PHE A 75 -7.97 7.88 2.38
C PHE A 75 -9.10 8.58 1.61
N GLN A 76 -9.26 8.30 0.34
CA GLN A 76 -10.29 8.79 -0.57
C GLN A 76 -10.13 10.26 -1.00
N HIS A 77 -9.78 11.16 -0.10
CA HIS A 77 -9.49 12.57 -0.35
C HIS A 77 -8.72 13.17 0.84
N ALA A 78 -8.20 14.39 0.69
CA ALA A 78 -7.57 15.14 1.78
C ALA A 78 -8.43 16.30 2.28
N SER A 79 -9.22 16.98 1.41
CA SER A 79 -10.06 18.10 1.82
C SER A 79 -11.11 17.69 2.87
N PRO A 80 -11.16 18.36 4.05
CA PRO A 80 -12.16 18.09 5.06
C PRO A 80 -13.59 18.24 4.57
N LYS A 81 -13.83 19.20 3.67
CA LYS A 81 -15.14 19.45 3.07
C LYS A 81 -15.58 18.27 2.20
N VAL A 82 -14.70 17.77 1.34
CA VAL A 82 -15.00 16.65 0.45
C VAL A 82 -15.16 15.35 1.26
N LEU A 83 -14.27 15.07 2.22
CA LEU A 83 -14.39 13.93 3.12
C LEU A 83 -15.70 13.91 3.89
N LYS A 84 -16.15 15.09 4.39
CA LYS A 84 -17.45 15.21 5.05
C LYS A 84 -18.60 14.89 4.09
N ALA A 85 -18.54 15.37 2.85
CA ALA A 85 -19.53 15.06 1.83
C ALA A 85 -19.56 13.57 1.46
N MET A 86 -18.39 12.91 1.44
CA MET A 86 -18.23 11.46 1.29
C MET A 86 -18.68 10.66 2.54
N LYS A 87 -19.10 11.33 3.62
CA LYS A 87 -19.39 10.73 4.94
C LYS A 87 -18.19 9.96 5.52
N ARG A 88 -16.99 10.46 5.28
CA ARG A 88 -15.72 9.94 5.82
C ARG A 88 -15.26 10.81 6.99
N PRO A 89 -14.49 10.24 7.95
CA PRO A 89 -13.86 11.03 8.99
C PRO A 89 -12.92 12.08 8.38
N ALA A 90 -13.22 13.36 8.58
CA ALA A 90 -12.41 14.49 8.12
C ALA A 90 -11.38 14.81 9.21
N ASN A 91 -10.20 14.22 9.13
CA ASN A 91 -9.14 14.49 10.11
C ASN A 91 -7.74 14.34 9.46
N GLU A 92 -7.56 15.02 8.35
CA GLU A 92 -6.38 14.95 7.50
C GLU A 92 -5.08 15.35 8.20
N ALA A 93 -5.12 16.35 9.09
CA ALA A 93 -3.96 16.76 9.88
C ALA A 93 -3.45 15.60 10.77
N LYS A 94 -4.39 14.85 11.37
CA LYS A 94 -4.03 13.66 12.15
C LYS A 94 -3.53 12.52 11.27
N VAL A 95 -3.93 12.44 10.01
CA VAL A 95 -3.40 11.42 9.08
C VAL A 95 -1.93 11.69 8.79
N LEU A 96 -1.51 12.93 8.52
CA LEU A 96 -0.11 13.27 8.33
C LEU A 96 0.73 12.99 9.58
N GLU A 97 0.24 13.36 10.76
CA GLU A 97 0.88 13.03 12.04
C GLU A 97 1.02 11.51 12.23
N ARG A 98 -0.03 10.74 11.90
CA ARG A 98 0.02 9.28 11.96
C ARG A 98 1.04 8.69 11.00
N LEU A 99 1.07 9.15 9.74
CA LEU A 99 2.06 8.72 8.74
C LEU A 99 3.49 8.98 9.24
N LYS A 100 3.75 10.14 9.84
CA LYS A 100 5.02 10.46 10.48
C LYS A 100 5.35 9.45 11.60
N GLY A 101 4.45 9.26 12.54
CA GLY A 101 4.63 8.32 13.64
C GLY A 101 4.81 6.87 13.18
N TRP A 102 4.13 6.44 12.12
CA TRP A 102 4.33 5.10 11.54
C TRP A 102 5.73 4.93 10.97
N ARG A 103 6.26 5.95 10.26
CA ARG A 103 7.62 5.93 9.72
C ARG A 103 8.71 6.02 10.79
N GLU A 104 8.43 6.66 11.93
CA GLU A 104 9.33 6.64 13.09
C GLU A 104 9.44 5.24 13.71
N ILE A 105 8.34 4.47 13.77
CA ILE A 105 8.31 3.11 14.32
C ILE A 105 8.82 2.08 13.29
N CYS A 106 8.41 2.21 12.04
CA CYS A 106 8.75 1.31 10.95
C CYS A 106 9.20 2.14 9.72
N PRO A 107 10.51 2.48 9.63
CA PRO A 107 11.03 3.35 8.56
C PRO A 107 10.80 2.83 7.14
N ASP A 108 10.76 1.52 6.97
CA ASP A 108 10.58 0.87 5.67
C ASP A 108 9.10 0.64 5.30
N ILE A 109 8.16 1.20 6.08
CA ILE A 109 6.74 1.02 5.79
C ILE A 109 6.36 1.65 4.44
N ALA A 110 5.80 0.82 3.56
CA ALA A 110 5.14 1.29 2.35
C ALA A 110 3.66 1.56 2.62
N VAL A 111 3.19 2.75 2.30
CA VAL A 111 1.79 3.12 2.46
C VAL A 111 1.15 3.28 1.08
N ARG A 112 0.16 2.43 0.83
CA ARG A 112 -0.70 2.50 -0.36
C ARG A 112 -2.01 3.17 0.00
N SER A 113 -2.52 4.00 -0.91
CA SER A 113 -3.83 4.61 -0.76
C SER A 113 -4.56 4.77 -2.08
N SER A 114 -5.87 5.03 -1.99
CA SER A 114 -6.70 5.35 -3.14
C SER A 114 -7.43 6.66 -2.90
N PHE A 115 -7.56 7.46 -3.96
CA PHE A 115 -8.22 8.76 -3.95
C PHE A 115 -9.30 8.84 -5.03
N VAL A 116 -10.32 9.67 -4.77
CA VAL A 116 -11.39 9.95 -5.74
C VAL A 116 -11.36 11.44 -6.02
N VAL A 117 -11.21 11.82 -7.27
CA VAL A 117 -11.26 13.22 -7.75
C VAL A 117 -12.56 13.51 -8.45
N GLY A 118 -12.98 14.77 -8.45
CA GLY A 118 -14.22 15.21 -9.07
C GLY A 118 -15.48 14.78 -8.33
N PHE A 119 -15.41 14.57 -7.03
CA PHE A 119 -16.59 14.32 -6.21
C PHE A 119 -17.53 15.54 -6.23
N PRO A 120 -18.88 15.37 -6.23
CA PRO A 120 -19.80 16.50 -6.23
C PRO A 120 -19.49 17.54 -5.16
N GLY A 121 -19.37 18.81 -5.56
CA GLY A 121 -19.01 19.92 -4.70
C GLY A 121 -17.51 20.12 -4.45
N GLU A 122 -16.62 19.31 -5.04
CA GLU A 122 -15.18 19.52 -4.99
C GLU A 122 -14.80 20.77 -5.83
N THR A 123 -14.20 21.77 -5.17
CA THR A 123 -13.70 22.99 -5.83
C THR A 123 -12.25 22.81 -6.27
N GLU A 124 -11.72 23.78 -7.04
CA GLU A 124 -10.29 23.78 -7.39
C GLU A 124 -9.41 23.96 -6.14
N GLU A 125 -9.86 24.73 -5.15
CA GLU A 125 -9.16 24.87 -3.87
C GLU A 125 -9.10 23.54 -3.09
N ASP A 126 -10.21 22.78 -3.07
CA ASP A 126 -10.27 21.45 -2.46
C ASP A 126 -9.31 20.49 -3.17
N PHE A 127 -9.23 20.57 -4.49
CA PHE A 127 -8.37 19.74 -5.30
C PHE A 127 -6.89 20.13 -5.13
N GLN A 128 -6.55 21.43 -5.14
CA GLN A 128 -5.17 21.86 -4.88
C GLN A 128 -4.72 21.44 -3.47
N TYR A 129 -5.60 21.53 -2.47
CA TYR A 129 -5.32 21.02 -1.14
C TYR A 129 -4.97 19.51 -1.15
N LEU A 130 -5.64 18.71 -2.00
CA LEU A 130 -5.30 17.29 -2.17
C LEU A 130 -3.88 17.12 -2.72
N LEU A 131 -3.48 17.89 -3.74
CA LEU A 131 -2.15 17.80 -4.32
C LEU A 131 -1.06 18.16 -3.30
N ASP A 132 -1.23 19.29 -2.60
CA ASP A 132 -0.29 19.75 -1.56
C ASP A 132 -0.17 18.68 -0.44
N TRP A 133 -1.28 18.07 -0.07
CA TRP A 133 -1.32 17.00 0.91
C TRP A 133 -0.58 15.74 0.43
N LEU A 134 -0.72 15.36 -0.85
CA LEU A 134 0.00 14.20 -1.43
C LEU A 134 1.50 14.43 -1.42
N GLU A 135 1.96 15.65 -1.75
CA GLU A 135 3.36 16.03 -1.68
C GLU A 135 3.92 15.95 -0.25
N GLU A 136 3.15 16.37 0.76
CA GLU A 136 3.57 16.25 2.17
C GLU A 136 3.52 14.80 2.66
N ALA A 137 2.48 14.06 2.30
CA ALA A 137 2.24 12.69 2.75
C ALA A 137 3.29 11.70 2.22
N GLN A 138 3.86 11.94 1.02
CA GLN A 138 4.86 11.08 0.40
C GLN A 138 4.45 9.60 0.43
N LEU A 139 3.26 9.30 -0.07
CA LEU A 139 2.76 7.93 -0.15
C LEU A 139 3.58 7.10 -1.15
N ASP A 140 3.68 5.81 -0.92
CA ASP A 140 4.53 4.92 -1.73
C ASP A 140 3.81 4.42 -2.98
N ARG A 141 2.52 4.13 -2.85
CA ARG A 141 1.67 3.67 -3.94
C ARG A 141 0.32 4.39 -3.88
N VAL A 142 -0.08 5.00 -4.98
CA VAL A 142 -1.34 5.75 -5.06
C VAL A 142 -2.14 5.33 -6.29
N GLY A 143 -3.39 4.93 -6.05
CA GLY A 143 -4.39 4.81 -7.10
C GLY A 143 -5.34 5.99 -7.06
N ALA A 144 -5.68 6.55 -8.22
CA ALA A 144 -6.70 7.58 -8.33
C ALA A 144 -7.88 7.09 -9.18
N PHE A 145 -9.06 7.60 -8.86
CA PHE A 145 -10.30 7.31 -9.59
C PHE A 145 -11.06 8.61 -9.81
N ARG A 146 -11.69 8.76 -10.95
CA ARG A 146 -12.67 9.82 -11.18
C ARG A 146 -13.99 9.43 -10.52
N PHE A 147 -14.69 10.39 -9.94
CA PHE A 147 -16.04 10.13 -9.44
C PHE A 147 -16.97 9.73 -10.60
N GLU A 148 -17.58 8.58 -10.47
CA GLU A 148 -18.61 8.09 -11.38
C GLU A 148 -19.94 7.96 -10.65
N PRO A 149 -21.05 8.48 -11.23
CA PRO A 149 -22.37 8.31 -10.66
C PRO A 149 -22.85 6.88 -10.89
N VAL A 150 -22.86 6.08 -9.82
CA VAL A 150 -23.38 4.70 -9.85
C VAL A 150 -24.86 4.72 -9.46
N GLU A 151 -25.70 3.96 -10.17
CA GLU A 151 -27.14 3.89 -9.90
C GLU A 151 -27.42 3.54 -8.43
N GLY A 152 -28.32 4.27 -7.79
CA GLY A 152 -28.68 4.11 -6.39
C GLY A 152 -27.72 4.76 -5.37
N ALA A 153 -26.58 5.30 -5.80
CA ALA A 153 -25.65 5.99 -4.92
C ALA A 153 -26.21 7.34 -4.42
N GLN A 154 -26.16 7.58 -3.10
CA GLN A 154 -26.64 8.82 -2.51
C GLN A 154 -25.89 10.06 -3.02
N ALA A 155 -24.63 9.89 -3.41
CA ALA A 155 -23.80 10.98 -3.93
C ALA A 155 -24.35 11.57 -5.24
N ASN A 156 -25.14 10.82 -6.01
CA ASN A 156 -25.74 11.29 -7.26
C ASN A 156 -26.74 12.44 -7.03
N ALA A 157 -27.33 12.53 -5.85
CA ALA A 157 -28.29 13.59 -5.48
C ALA A 157 -27.61 14.85 -4.92
N LEU A 158 -26.28 14.84 -4.78
CA LEU A 158 -25.55 16.03 -4.32
C LEU A 158 -25.54 17.10 -5.43
N PRO A 159 -25.55 18.39 -5.08
CA PRO A 159 -25.38 19.46 -6.05
C PRO A 159 -23.94 19.58 -6.54
N ASP A 160 -23.73 20.44 -7.52
CA ASP A 160 -22.41 20.88 -8.00
C ASP A 160 -21.54 19.73 -8.51
N HIS A 161 -22.10 18.92 -9.39
CA HIS A 161 -21.36 17.88 -10.09
C HIS A 161 -20.22 18.47 -10.92
N VAL A 162 -19.03 17.92 -10.75
CA VAL A 162 -17.84 18.36 -11.49
C VAL A 162 -17.96 17.88 -12.96
N PRO A 163 -17.72 18.75 -13.96
CA PRO A 163 -17.71 18.37 -15.37
C PRO A 163 -16.67 17.28 -15.68
N GLU A 164 -16.95 16.45 -16.70
CA GLU A 164 -16.09 15.29 -17.01
C GLU A 164 -14.67 15.72 -17.41
N GLU A 165 -14.56 16.80 -18.19
CA GLU A 165 -13.25 17.35 -18.61
C GLU A 165 -12.40 17.79 -17.40
N VAL A 166 -13.03 18.33 -16.36
CA VAL A 166 -12.35 18.75 -15.14
C VAL A 166 -11.94 17.53 -14.30
N LYS A 167 -12.77 16.49 -14.27
CA LYS A 167 -12.38 15.23 -13.59
C LYS A 167 -11.17 14.59 -14.27
N GLU A 168 -11.16 14.57 -15.61
CA GLU A 168 -10.04 14.03 -16.41
C GLU A 168 -8.75 14.81 -16.14
N GLU A 169 -8.82 16.14 -16.14
CA GLU A 169 -7.68 17.01 -15.84
C GLU A 169 -7.15 16.77 -14.42
N ARG A 170 -8.04 16.71 -13.41
CA ARG A 170 -7.67 16.45 -12.03
C ARG A 170 -7.04 15.08 -11.85
N TYR A 171 -7.61 14.07 -12.50
CA TYR A 171 -7.05 12.73 -12.50
C TYR A 171 -5.60 12.72 -13.05
N ALA A 172 -5.37 13.36 -14.21
CA ALA A 172 -4.05 13.43 -14.81
C ALA A 172 -3.03 14.12 -13.86
N ARG A 173 -3.41 15.24 -13.22
CA ARG A 173 -2.55 15.97 -12.27
C ARG A 173 -2.22 15.15 -11.02
N VAL A 174 -3.19 14.40 -10.46
CA VAL A 174 -2.91 13.49 -9.34
C VAL A 174 -1.94 12.41 -9.77
N MET A 175 -2.15 11.78 -10.93
CA MET A 175 -1.25 10.74 -11.42
C MET A 175 0.17 11.28 -11.67
N GLU A 176 0.31 12.47 -12.24
CA GLU A 176 1.62 13.11 -12.44
C GLU A 176 2.38 13.33 -11.10
N VAL A 177 1.71 13.92 -10.11
CA VAL A 177 2.32 14.17 -8.80
C VAL A 177 2.72 12.86 -8.12
N THR A 178 1.84 11.86 -8.14
CA THR A 178 2.11 10.59 -7.47
C THR A 178 3.15 9.74 -8.18
N GLU A 179 3.24 9.83 -9.51
CA GLU A 179 4.31 9.21 -10.30
C GLU A 179 5.68 9.82 -9.97
N GLN A 180 5.79 11.15 -9.85
CA GLN A 180 7.01 11.82 -9.44
C GLN A 180 7.47 11.40 -8.04
N ILE A 181 6.54 11.30 -7.08
CA ILE A 181 6.82 10.82 -5.73
C ILE A 181 7.31 9.35 -5.77
N SER A 182 6.63 8.49 -6.52
CA SER A 182 7.00 7.08 -6.66
C SER A 182 8.40 6.94 -7.27
N ALA A 183 8.68 7.64 -8.39
CA ALA A 183 9.97 7.63 -9.06
C ALA A 183 11.11 8.05 -8.10
N ALA A 184 10.94 9.15 -7.37
CA ALA A 184 11.93 9.61 -6.41
C ALA A 184 12.23 8.59 -5.30
N LYS A 185 11.18 7.93 -4.79
CA LYS A 185 11.30 6.90 -3.75
C LYS A 185 11.96 5.61 -4.27
N LEU A 186 11.65 5.20 -5.49
CA LEU A 186 12.26 4.01 -6.10
C LEU A 186 13.71 4.25 -6.47
N GLN A 187 14.04 5.42 -7.03
CA GLN A 187 15.43 5.83 -7.29
C GLN A 187 16.29 5.81 -6.00
N ALA A 188 15.73 6.18 -4.85
CA ALA A 188 16.43 6.12 -3.57
C ALA A 188 16.70 4.68 -3.06
N LYS A 189 16.20 3.66 -3.75
CA LYS A 189 16.47 2.24 -3.47
C LYS A 189 17.66 1.69 -4.24
N ILE A 190 18.14 2.38 -5.27
CA ILE A 190 19.31 1.96 -6.04
C ILE A 190 20.52 1.82 -5.12
N GLY A 191 21.25 0.71 -5.27
CA GLY A 191 22.37 0.32 -4.43
C GLY A 191 21.98 -0.32 -3.09
N LYS A 192 20.70 -0.50 -2.82
CA LYS A 192 20.23 -1.23 -1.63
C LYS A 192 19.96 -2.70 -1.97
N THR A 193 20.14 -3.56 -0.99
CA THR A 193 19.72 -4.96 -1.06
C THR A 193 18.37 -5.12 -0.39
N LEU A 194 17.40 -5.70 -1.10
CA LEU A 194 16.03 -5.90 -0.64
C LEU A 194 15.64 -7.37 -0.71
N PRO A 195 14.81 -7.87 0.22
CA PRO A 195 14.18 -9.17 0.07
C PRO A 195 13.11 -9.11 -1.02
N VAL A 196 13.15 -10.05 -1.96
CA VAL A 196 12.22 -10.16 -3.09
C VAL A 196 11.65 -11.55 -3.13
N ILE A 197 10.33 -11.68 -3.18
CA ILE A 197 9.66 -12.94 -3.45
C ILE A 197 9.50 -13.11 -4.96
N ILE A 198 9.89 -14.26 -5.48
CA ILE A 198 9.81 -14.56 -6.91
C ILE A 198 8.38 -14.96 -7.27
N ASP A 199 7.81 -14.30 -8.26
CA ASP A 199 6.49 -14.62 -8.80
C ASP A 199 6.61 -15.54 -10.02
N GLU A 200 7.54 -15.23 -10.92
CA GLU A 200 7.75 -15.98 -12.17
C GLU A 200 9.24 -16.06 -12.53
N VAL A 201 9.63 -17.19 -13.08
CA VAL A 201 10.95 -17.41 -13.67
C VAL A 201 10.75 -17.68 -15.17
N GLY A 202 11.43 -16.92 -16.01
CA GLY A 202 11.35 -17.03 -17.45
C GLY A 202 12.06 -18.24 -18.02
N GLU A 203 11.90 -18.47 -19.31
CA GLU A 203 12.69 -19.43 -20.07
C GLU A 203 14.02 -18.77 -20.47
N PRO A 204 15.10 -19.59 -20.68
CA PRO A 204 16.34 -19.05 -21.20
C PRO A 204 16.15 -18.35 -22.54
N ASP A 205 16.76 -17.19 -22.70
CA ASP A 205 16.82 -16.46 -23.96
C ASP A 205 17.82 -17.09 -24.96
N GLU A 206 18.07 -16.39 -26.09
CA GLU A 206 18.98 -16.88 -27.15
C GLU A 206 20.42 -17.01 -26.67
N ASP A 207 20.84 -16.25 -25.67
CA ASP A 207 22.15 -16.26 -25.05
C ASP A 207 22.23 -17.25 -23.86
N GLY A 208 21.10 -17.82 -23.46
CA GLY A 208 20.95 -18.75 -22.34
C GLY A 208 20.72 -18.06 -21.00
N ASP A 209 20.53 -16.76 -20.99
CA ASP A 209 20.24 -15.98 -19.80
C ASP A 209 18.77 -16.12 -19.36
N ILE A 210 18.56 -16.27 -18.06
CA ILE A 210 17.22 -16.43 -17.49
C ILE A 210 16.86 -15.17 -16.71
N GLY A 211 15.71 -14.59 -17.03
CA GLY A 211 15.10 -13.51 -16.26
C GLY A 211 14.10 -14.03 -15.23
N ALA A 212 13.81 -13.26 -14.21
CA ALA A 212 12.71 -13.51 -13.29
C ALA A 212 11.99 -12.23 -12.92
N THR A 213 10.75 -12.37 -12.52
CA THR A 213 9.93 -11.27 -11.97
C THR A 213 9.52 -11.61 -10.55
N GLY A 214 9.61 -10.65 -9.67
CA GLY A 214 9.23 -10.80 -8.28
C GLY A 214 8.67 -9.49 -7.70
N ARG A 215 8.47 -9.46 -6.40
CA ARG A 215 7.98 -8.30 -5.67
C ARG A 215 8.78 -8.06 -4.41
N SER A 216 9.02 -6.79 -4.11
CA SER A 216 9.54 -6.40 -2.80
C SER A 216 8.44 -6.44 -1.73
N GLN A 217 8.81 -6.26 -0.48
CA GLN A 217 7.82 -6.13 0.61
C GLN A 217 6.94 -4.89 0.46
N ALA A 218 7.36 -3.90 -0.31
CA ALA A 218 6.60 -2.68 -0.58
C ALA A 218 5.53 -2.82 -1.67
N ASP A 219 5.42 -4.00 -2.29
CA ASP A 219 4.57 -4.19 -3.47
C ASP A 219 3.58 -5.35 -3.27
N ALA A 220 2.30 -5.06 -3.46
CA ALA A 220 1.24 -6.05 -3.43
C ALA A 220 1.12 -6.75 -4.80
N PRO A 221 0.73 -8.04 -4.82
CA PRO A 221 0.57 -8.77 -6.07
C PRO A 221 -0.46 -8.11 -6.98
N GLU A 222 -0.16 -8.05 -8.28
CA GLU A 222 -1.05 -7.64 -9.38
C GLU A 222 -1.47 -6.16 -9.41
N ILE A 223 -1.16 -5.38 -8.37
CA ILE A 223 -1.64 -3.99 -8.25
C ILE A 223 -0.56 -2.93 -8.02
N ASP A 224 0.63 -3.34 -7.58
CA ASP A 224 1.77 -2.45 -7.37
C ASP A 224 2.91 -2.79 -8.36
N GLY A 225 4.11 -2.27 -8.14
CA GLY A 225 5.25 -2.51 -9.00
C GLY A 225 5.86 -3.90 -8.88
N ALA A 226 6.74 -4.21 -9.80
CA ALA A 226 7.52 -5.44 -9.87
C ALA A 226 9.01 -5.19 -9.61
N VAL A 227 9.74 -6.28 -9.39
CA VAL A 227 11.20 -6.31 -9.40
C VAL A 227 11.63 -7.27 -10.50
N TYR A 228 12.27 -6.72 -11.52
CA TYR A 228 12.79 -7.49 -12.65
C TYR A 228 14.24 -7.90 -12.40
N LEU A 229 14.49 -9.18 -12.51
CA LEU A 229 15.79 -9.81 -12.26
C LEU A 229 16.38 -10.34 -13.54
N ARG A 230 17.68 -10.17 -13.72
CA ARG A 230 18.46 -10.75 -14.82
C ARG A 230 19.45 -11.77 -14.31
N ASN A 231 19.83 -12.69 -15.18
CA ASN A 231 20.88 -13.69 -14.94
C ASN A 231 20.63 -14.54 -13.69
N VAL A 232 19.39 -15.00 -13.52
CA VAL A 232 19.04 -15.84 -12.37
C VAL A 232 19.41 -17.30 -12.60
N ALA A 233 19.63 -18.05 -11.53
CA ALA A 233 19.94 -19.48 -11.63
C ALA A 233 18.68 -20.27 -12.05
N ALA A 234 18.86 -21.27 -12.91
CA ALA A 234 17.81 -22.18 -13.38
C ALA A 234 17.14 -23.01 -12.26
N THR A 235 17.70 -22.99 -11.05
CA THR A 235 17.12 -23.63 -9.87
C THR A 235 16.14 -22.74 -9.09
N LEU A 236 16.07 -21.44 -9.43
CA LEU A 236 15.16 -20.49 -8.82
C LEU A 236 13.70 -20.87 -9.14
N LYS A 237 12.80 -20.66 -8.20
CA LYS A 237 11.39 -21.04 -8.33
C LYS A 237 10.47 -19.93 -7.85
N SER A 238 9.26 -19.90 -8.38
CA SER A 238 8.16 -19.11 -7.82
C SER A 238 7.95 -19.46 -6.35
N GLY A 239 7.83 -18.43 -5.51
CA GLY A 239 7.71 -18.51 -4.05
C GLY A 239 9.03 -18.40 -3.28
N ASP A 240 10.18 -18.54 -3.95
CA ASP A 240 11.49 -18.35 -3.32
C ASP A 240 11.65 -16.88 -2.89
N ILE A 241 12.24 -16.63 -1.72
CA ILE A 241 12.59 -15.29 -1.25
C ILE A 241 14.11 -15.14 -1.34
N VAL A 242 14.56 -14.19 -2.15
CA VAL A 242 15.98 -13.92 -2.40
C VAL A 242 16.36 -12.50 -2.03
N GLN A 243 17.63 -12.27 -1.74
CA GLN A 243 18.18 -10.93 -1.58
C GLN A 243 18.57 -10.38 -2.95
N VAL A 244 18.10 -9.18 -3.28
CA VAL A 244 18.32 -8.54 -4.58
C VAL A 244 18.99 -7.20 -4.38
N GLU A 245 20.13 -7.00 -5.03
CA GLU A 245 20.75 -5.69 -5.16
C GLU A 245 20.04 -4.93 -6.27
N ILE A 246 19.49 -3.76 -5.93
CA ILE A 246 18.78 -2.89 -6.86
C ILE A 246 19.78 -2.06 -7.64
N GLU A 247 19.79 -2.21 -8.96
CA GLU A 247 20.72 -1.52 -9.85
C GLU A 247 20.08 -0.34 -10.57
N ASP A 248 18.75 -0.40 -10.83
CA ASP A 248 18.01 0.63 -11.53
C ASP A 248 16.55 0.66 -11.07
N ALA A 249 15.86 1.75 -11.38
CA ALA A 249 14.45 1.96 -11.06
C ALA A 249 13.81 2.91 -12.06
N ASP A 250 12.56 2.65 -12.41
CA ASP A 250 11.71 3.62 -13.10
C ASP A 250 10.65 4.22 -12.14
N ALA A 251 9.53 4.71 -12.66
CA ALA A 251 8.48 5.32 -11.85
C ALA A 251 7.67 4.29 -11.04
N HIS A 252 7.69 3.01 -11.43
CA HIS A 252 6.82 1.97 -10.87
C HIS A 252 7.59 0.74 -10.42
N ASP A 253 8.66 0.38 -11.12
CA ASP A 253 9.34 -0.89 -11.02
C ASP A 253 10.82 -0.75 -10.61
N LEU A 254 11.38 -1.83 -10.13
CA LEU A 254 12.79 -1.98 -9.75
C LEU A 254 13.47 -3.00 -10.65
N PHE A 255 14.78 -2.83 -10.85
CA PHE A 255 15.61 -3.73 -11.64
C PHE A 255 16.86 -4.11 -10.83
N GLY A 256 17.25 -5.38 -10.85
CA GLY A 256 18.38 -5.81 -10.05
C GLY A 256 18.88 -7.22 -10.33
N VAL A 257 19.79 -7.65 -9.48
CA VAL A 257 20.41 -8.97 -9.52
C VAL A 257 20.37 -9.63 -8.15
N ILE A 258 20.39 -10.94 -8.10
CA ILE A 258 20.51 -11.67 -6.83
C ILE A 258 21.88 -11.37 -6.22
N ALA A 259 21.88 -10.93 -4.94
CA ALA A 259 23.08 -10.52 -4.21
C ALA A 259 23.94 -11.69 -3.76
#